data_a21a03a87ca03fec05e7e057b6b34b2b
#
_entry.id   a21a03a87ca03fec05e7e057b6b34b2b
#
_cell.length_a   1.000
_cell.length_b   1.000
_cell.length_c   1.000
_cell.angle_alpha   90.00
_cell.angle_beta   90.00
_cell.angle_gamma   90.00
#
_symmetry.space_group_name_H-M   'P 1'
#
loop_
_entity.id
_entity.type
_entity.pdbx_description
1 polymer ?
#
loop_
_entity_poly.entity_id
_entity_poly.type
_entity_poly.pdbx_seq_one_letter_code
_entity_poly.pdbx_strand_id
1 'polypeptide(L)'
;MKKLSFSRSLVCVSLLALLSSGASAAEKVTLKLAHNLERSHVVHQAFEEMSKEVNQLSNGAMKIRIYPSSQMGSARETLELLQNGALDMTKGSASDLESFDNVYAIYNLPFLFKDQN
;
A
#
# COMPACT_ATOMS: atom_id res chain seq x y z
N MET A 1 9.03 -40.38 -61.00
CA MET A 1 9.40 -39.02 -60.57
C MET A 1 8.35 -38.52 -59.57
N LYS A 2 8.61 -38.64 -58.22
CA LYS A 2 7.74 -38.17 -57.15
C LYS A 2 8.26 -36.81 -56.68
N LYS A 3 7.51 -35.72 -56.93
CA LYS A 3 7.85 -34.40 -56.45
C LYS A 3 7.39 -34.26 -54.98
N LEU A 4 8.33 -33.94 -54.11
CA LEU A 4 8.10 -33.65 -52.69
C LEU A 4 7.27 -32.36 -52.57
N SER A 5 6.10 -32.50 -51.96
CA SER A 5 5.25 -31.38 -51.46
C SER A 5 5.43 -31.29 -49.94
N PHE A 6 6.62 -30.88 -49.48
CA PHE A 6 6.94 -30.90 -48.03
C PHE A 6 7.16 -29.48 -47.43
N SER A 7 6.78 -28.44 -48.13
CA SER A 7 7.21 -27.08 -47.74
C SER A 7 6.12 -26.15 -47.21
N ARG A 8 4.84 -26.54 -47.16
CA ARG A 8 3.76 -25.59 -46.75
C ARG A 8 3.23 -25.77 -45.33
N SER A 9 3.48 -26.92 -44.69
CA SER A 9 3.00 -27.19 -43.33
C SER A 9 3.95 -26.72 -42.22
N LEU A 10 5.21 -26.43 -42.54
CA LEU A 10 6.21 -26.04 -41.53
C LEU A 10 6.16 -24.54 -41.17
N VAL A 11 5.56 -23.71 -42.02
CA VAL A 11 5.48 -22.23 -41.82
C VAL A 11 4.36 -21.82 -40.87
N CYS A 12 3.28 -22.61 -40.77
CA CYS A 12 2.16 -22.28 -39.88
C CYS A 12 2.44 -22.56 -38.37
N VAL A 13 3.36 -23.50 -38.06
CA VAL A 13 3.66 -23.83 -36.64
C VAL A 13 4.59 -22.81 -36.00
N SER A 14 5.44 -22.13 -36.75
CA SER A 14 6.37 -21.11 -36.23
C SER A 14 5.70 -19.78 -35.94
N LEU A 15 4.51 -19.51 -36.46
CA LEU A 15 3.80 -18.22 -36.23
C LEU A 15 2.95 -18.23 -34.95
N LEU A 16 2.62 -19.41 -34.37
CA LEU A 16 1.87 -19.54 -33.13
C LEU A 16 2.73 -19.39 -31.87
N ALA A 17 4.05 -19.46 -31.98
CA ALA A 17 4.98 -19.39 -30.85
C ALA A 17 5.32 -17.94 -30.42
N LEU A 18 4.92 -16.92 -31.19
CA LEU A 18 5.23 -15.51 -30.92
C LEU A 18 4.13 -14.76 -30.14
N LEU A 19 3.02 -15.43 -29.80
CA LEU A 19 1.90 -14.84 -29.05
C LEU A 19 1.93 -15.15 -27.55
N SER A 20 2.98 -15.75 -27.03
CA SER A 20 3.26 -15.79 -25.60
C SER A 20 3.81 -14.43 -25.13
N SER A 21 3.03 -13.38 -25.35
CA SER A 21 3.23 -12.07 -24.68
C SER A 21 3.20 -12.34 -23.18
N GLY A 22 4.38 -12.27 -22.55
CA GLY A 22 4.52 -12.48 -21.13
C GLY A 22 3.53 -11.59 -20.38
N ALA A 23 2.52 -12.20 -19.78
CA ALA A 23 1.77 -11.54 -18.73
C ALA A 23 2.79 -11.23 -17.63
N SER A 24 3.32 -10.01 -17.62
CA SER A 24 4.10 -9.50 -16.51
C SER A 24 3.19 -9.56 -15.30
N ALA A 25 3.39 -10.55 -14.44
CA ALA A 25 2.69 -10.60 -13.17
C ALA A 25 3.05 -9.30 -12.44
N ALA A 26 2.07 -8.42 -12.24
CA ALA A 26 2.28 -7.18 -11.50
C ALA A 26 2.92 -7.54 -10.16
N GLU A 27 4.05 -6.90 -9.85
CA GLU A 27 4.75 -7.11 -8.58
C GLU A 27 3.80 -6.77 -7.43
N LYS A 28 3.60 -7.72 -6.51
CA LYS A 28 2.69 -7.55 -5.39
C LYS A 28 3.36 -6.70 -4.31
N VAL A 29 2.76 -5.57 -4.00
CA VAL A 29 3.22 -4.65 -2.96
C VAL A 29 2.40 -4.85 -1.69
N THR A 30 3.07 -4.99 -0.54
CA THR A 30 2.41 -5.01 0.77
C THR A 30 2.88 -3.81 1.58
N LEU A 31 1.98 -2.86 1.83
CA LEU A 31 2.21 -1.71 2.69
C LEU A 31 1.88 -2.05 4.15
N LYS A 32 2.70 -1.60 5.07
CA LYS A 32 2.52 -1.76 6.53
C LYS A 32 1.95 -0.47 7.11
N LEU A 33 0.78 -0.54 7.76
CA LEU A 33 0.13 0.56 8.47
C LEU A 33 0.06 0.25 9.96
N ALA A 34 0.61 1.12 10.81
CA ALA A 34 0.54 0.98 12.26
C ALA A 34 -0.30 2.09 12.91
N HIS A 35 -0.96 1.78 14.01
CA HIS A 35 -1.65 2.75 14.84
C HIS A 35 -1.84 2.25 16.27
N ASN A 36 -2.11 3.18 17.19
CA ASN A 36 -2.24 2.92 18.63
C ASN A 36 -3.69 2.61 19.09
N LEU A 37 -4.66 2.68 18.19
CA LEU A 37 -6.08 2.49 18.51
C LEU A 37 -6.45 1.02 18.58
N GLU A 38 -7.43 0.70 19.42
CA GLU A 38 -7.98 -0.64 19.54
C GLU A 38 -8.72 -1.09 18.26
N ARG A 39 -8.87 -2.41 18.09
CA ARG A 39 -9.57 -2.99 16.92
C ARG A 39 -11.05 -2.61 16.85
N SER A 40 -11.68 -2.34 17.99
CA SER A 40 -13.08 -1.88 18.08
C SER A 40 -13.27 -0.44 17.67
N HIS A 41 -12.19 0.35 17.55
CA HIS A 41 -12.27 1.77 17.24
C HIS A 41 -12.67 2.01 15.77
N VAL A 42 -13.58 2.99 15.56
CA VAL A 42 -14.11 3.32 14.22
C VAL A 42 -13.02 3.61 13.17
N VAL A 43 -11.92 4.24 13.58
CA VAL A 43 -10.78 4.52 12.70
C VAL A 43 -10.08 3.23 12.26
N HIS A 44 -9.98 2.23 13.14
CA HIS A 44 -9.43 0.92 12.73
C HIS A 44 -10.32 0.25 11.68
N GLN A 45 -11.64 0.27 11.88
CA GLN A 45 -12.60 -0.25 10.92
C GLN A 45 -12.51 0.46 9.56
N ALA A 46 -12.31 1.78 9.56
CA ALA A 46 -12.08 2.55 8.34
C ALA A 46 -10.78 2.14 7.62
N PHE A 47 -9.72 1.84 8.35
CA PHE A 47 -8.49 1.31 7.76
C PHE A 47 -8.66 -0.08 7.18
N GLU A 48 -9.49 -0.94 7.80
CA GLU A 48 -9.81 -2.25 7.23
C GLU A 48 -10.59 -2.12 5.92
N GLU A 49 -11.57 -1.22 5.85
CA GLU A 49 -12.29 -0.95 4.59
C GLU A 49 -11.35 -0.37 3.52
N MET A 50 -10.52 0.62 3.86
CA MET A 50 -9.49 1.15 2.96
C MET A 50 -8.58 0.02 2.42
N SER A 51 -8.15 -0.89 3.28
CA SER A 51 -7.31 -2.04 2.88
C SER A 51 -8.02 -2.95 1.87
N LYS A 52 -9.31 -3.20 2.06
CA LYS A 52 -10.13 -3.99 1.13
C LYS A 52 -10.29 -3.28 -0.21
N GLU A 53 -10.61 -1.99 -0.19
CA GLU A 53 -10.77 -1.19 -1.41
C GLU A 53 -9.47 -1.12 -2.22
N VAL A 54 -8.34 -0.84 -1.58
CA VAL A 54 -7.02 -0.80 -2.23
C VAL A 54 -6.70 -2.14 -2.89
N ASN A 55 -6.98 -3.25 -2.20
CA ASN A 55 -6.75 -4.58 -2.77
C ASN A 55 -7.66 -4.84 -3.99
N GLN A 56 -8.93 -4.45 -3.93
CA GLN A 56 -9.89 -4.61 -5.03
C GLN A 56 -9.51 -3.72 -6.21
N LEU A 57 -9.27 -2.42 -6.00
CA LEU A 57 -8.94 -1.46 -7.05
C LEU A 57 -7.60 -1.77 -7.74
N SER A 58 -6.67 -2.37 -7.01
CA SER A 58 -5.38 -2.81 -7.55
C SER A 58 -5.41 -4.20 -8.19
N ASN A 59 -6.59 -4.84 -8.30
CA ASN A 59 -6.72 -6.23 -8.73
C ASN A 59 -5.79 -7.20 -7.96
N GLY A 60 -5.62 -6.97 -6.65
CA GLY A 60 -4.77 -7.77 -5.77
C GLY A 60 -3.28 -7.48 -5.86
N ALA A 61 -2.87 -6.47 -6.65
CA ALA A 61 -1.46 -6.07 -6.74
C ALA A 61 -0.97 -5.33 -5.49
N MET A 62 -1.86 -4.64 -4.75
CA MET A 62 -1.53 -3.95 -3.51
C MET A 62 -2.33 -4.52 -2.33
N LYS A 63 -1.66 -4.58 -1.17
CA LYS A 63 -2.26 -4.99 0.10
C LYS A 63 -1.77 -4.07 1.21
N ILE A 64 -2.67 -3.66 2.12
CA ILE A 64 -2.29 -2.95 3.35
C ILE A 64 -2.39 -3.94 4.51
N ARG A 65 -1.28 -4.13 5.23
CA ARG A 65 -1.23 -4.91 6.47
C ARG A 65 -1.31 -3.98 7.66
N ILE A 66 -2.37 -4.11 8.47
CA ILE A 66 -2.65 -3.22 9.59
C ILE A 66 -2.13 -3.82 10.90
N TYR A 67 -1.44 -3.00 11.69
CA TYR A 67 -0.90 -3.31 13.02
C TYR A 67 -1.56 -2.37 14.04
N PRO A 68 -2.69 -2.77 14.66
CA PRO A 68 -3.42 -1.97 15.64
C PRO A 68 -2.81 -2.07 17.04
N SER A 69 -3.43 -1.35 18.00
CA SER A 69 -3.17 -1.50 19.45
C SER A 69 -1.69 -1.38 19.83
N SER A 70 -0.97 -0.44 19.21
CA SER A 70 0.46 -0.19 19.46
C SER A 70 1.37 -1.41 19.22
N GLN A 71 1.01 -2.36 18.35
CA GLN A 71 1.83 -3.55 18.05
C GLN A 71 3.21 -3.20 17.49
N MET A 72 3.36 -2.03 16.89
CA MET A 72 4.62 -1.51 16.33
C MET A 72 5.23 -0.40 17.20
N GLY A 73 4.77 -0.26 18.45
CA GLY A 73 5.23 0.75 19.38
C GLY A 73 4.28 1.94 19.54
N SER A 74 4.74 2.95 20.27
CA SER A 74 4.06 4.23 20.50
C SER A 74 3.95 5.05 19.21
N ALA A 75 3.18 6.15 19.26
CA ALA A 75 3.05 7.07 18.12
C ALA A 75 4.42 7.62 17.67
N ARG A 76 5.30 7.95 18.62
CA ARG A 76 6.66 8.41 18.32
C ARG A 76 7.51 7.33 17.65
N GLU A 77 7.52 6.12 18.21
CA GLU A 77 8.28 5.01 17.65
C GLU A 77 7.80 4.64 16.25
N THR A 78 6.49 4.66 15.99
CA THR A 78 5.97 4.41 14.62
C THR A 78 6.35 5.51 13.62
N LEU A 79 6.49 6.77 14.06
CA LEU A 79 7.03 7.84 13.22
C LEU A 79 8.52 7.64 12.93
N GLU A 80 9.30 7.19 13.89
CA GLU A 80 10.72 6.84 13.69
C GLU A 80 10.86 5.65 12.72
N LEU A 81 9.99 4.63 12.82
CA LEU A 81 9.94 3.52 11.86
C LEU A 81 9.56 3.98 10.45
N LEU A 82 8.66 4.96 10.33
CA LEU A 82 8.29 5.56 9.06
C LEU A 82 9.47 6.30 8.42
N GLN A 83 10.21 7.11 9.19
CA GLN A 83 11.38 7.85 8.72
C GLN A 83 12.50 6.93 8.17
N ASN A 84 12.70 5.79 8.79
CA ASN A 84 13.75 4.84 8.37
C ASN A 84 13.25 3.79 7.34
N GLY A 85 11.98 3.88 6.90
CA GLY A 85 11.41 2.99 5.89
C GLY A 85 11.03 1.59 6.38
N ALA A 86 11.05 1.33 7.69
CA ALA A 86 10.60 0.05 8.26
C ALA A 86 9.08 -0.07 8.29
N LEU A 87 8.37 1.06 8.22
CA LEU A 87 6.92 1.19 8.16
C LEU A 87 6.56 2.11 6.98
N ASP A 88 5.44 1.85 6.31
CA ASP A 88 5.01 2.61 5.14
C ASP A 88 3.96 3.67 5.48
N MET A 89 3.13 3.42 6.50
CA MET A 89 2.03 4.30 6.91
C MET A 89 1.86 4.27 8.42
N THR A 90 1.56 5.41 9.02
CA THR A 90 1.14 5.49 10.43
C THR A 90 0.03 6.51 10.61
N LYS A 91 -0.79 6.31 11.66
CA LYS A 91 -1.73 7.32 12.15
C LYS A 91 -1.07 8.03 13.33
N GLY A 92 -0.82 9.31 13.18
CA GLY A 92 -0.40 10.23 14.22
C GLY A 92 -1.32 11.44 14.33
N SER A 93 -1.19 12.18 15.42
CA SER A 93 -1.73 13.54 15.56
C SER A 93 -0.67 14.56 15.15
N ALA A 94 -1.09 15.81 14.89
CA ALA A 94 -0.14 16.89 14.65
C ALA A 94 0.81 17.11 15.84
N SER A 95 0.34 16.87 17.06
CA SER A 95 1.16 16.95 18.28
C SER A 95 2.25 15.87 18.35
N ASP A 96 2.04 14.70 17.77
CA ASP A 96 3.08 13.67 17.72
C ASP A 96 4.24 14.10 16.81
N LEU A 97 3.97 14.93 15.80
CA LEU A 97 4.97 15.46 14.87
C LEU A 97 5.83 16.59 15.46
N GLU A 98 5.38 17.26 16.53
CA GLU A 98 6.14 18.33 17.20
C GLU A 98 7.53 17.84 17.65
N SER A 99 7.66 16.58 18.04
CA SER A 99 8.94 16.01 18.45
C SER A 99 9.94 15.83 17.29
N PHE A 100 9.50 15.96 16.05
CA PHE A 100 10.32 15.83 14.83
C PHE A 100 10.58 17.21 14.20
N ASP A 101 9.59 18.13 14.28
CA ASP A 101 9.74 19.49 13.78
C ASP A 101 8.85 20.44 14.60
N ASN A 102 9.47 21.44 15.21
CA ASN A 102 8.81 22.43 16.06
C ASN A 102 7.73 23.25 15.34
N VAL A 103 7.71 23.27 14.01
CA VAL A 103 6.63 23.96 13.25
C VAL A 103 5.26 23.38 13.59
N TYR A 104 5.19 22.10 13.93
CA TYR A 104 3.94 21.44 14.33
C TYR A 104 3.42 21.85 15.72
N ALA A 105 4.22 22.54 16.56
CA ALA A 105 3.80 23.08 17.85
C ALA A 105 2.63 24.07 17.71
N ILE A 106 2.48 24.71 16.55
CA ILE A 106 1.39 25.63 16.26
C ILE A 106 0.00 24.99 16.46
N TYR A 107 -0.13 23.68 16.16
CA TYR A 107 -1.40 22.97 16.31
C TYR A 107 -1.80 22.69 17.76
N ASN A 108 -0.87 22.86 18.71
CA ASN A 108 -1.10 22.68 20.14
C ASN A 108 -1.47 23.99 20.83
N LEU A 109 -1.44 25.14 20.11
CA LEU A 109 -1.80 26.43 20.68
C LEU A 109 -3.32 26.51 20.91
N PRO A 110 -3.78 26.88 22.11
CA PRO A 110 -5.20 27.05 22.39
C PRO A 110 -5.76 28.24 21.58
N PHE A 111 -7.03 28.14 21.18
CA PHE A 111 -7.77 29.17 20.48
C PHE A 111 -7.24 29.59 19.09
N LEU A 112 -6.30 28.79 18.51
CA LEU A 112 -5.78 29.06 17.17
C LEU A 112 -6.86 28.84 16.09
N PHE A 113 -7.67 27.81 16.27
CA PHE A 113 -8.75 27.46 15.35
C PHE A 113 -10.09 27.87 15.95
N LYS A 114 -10.93 28.55 15.15
CA LYS A 114 -12.31 28.83 15.54
C LYS A 114 -13.13 27.54 15.40
N ASP A 115 -14.14 27.43 16.28
CA ASP A 115 -15.10 26.32 16.16
C ASP A 115 -15.70 26.30 14.75
N GLN A 116 -15.88 25.11 14.22
CA GLN A 116 -16.63 24.91 12.97
C GLN A 116 -18.13 25.04 13.27
N ASN A 117 -18.67 26.25 13.14
CA ASN A 117 -20.11 26.53 13.09
C ASN A 117 -20.52 26.82 11.66
#